data_24b86c0f0077378387944e1c779f6759
#
_entry.id   24b86c0f0077378387944e1c779f6759
#
_cell.length_a   1.000
_cell.length_b   1.000
_cell.length_c   1.000
_cell.angle_alpha   90.00
_cell.angle_beta   90.00
_cell.angle_gamma   90.00
#
_symmetry.space_group_name_H-M   'P 1'
#
loop_
_entity.id
_entity.type
_entity.pdbx_description
1 polymer ?
#
loop_
_entity_poly.entity_id
_entity_poly.type
_entity_poly.pdbx_seq_one_letter_code
_entity_poly.pdbx_strand_id
1 'polypeptide(L)'
;MKNMMKKMLCGAAALCLMASAAVAEFDAGKQIDVISREDGSGTRGAFVELTGVEQKIDGKKVDMTTEDAQITNSTAVMLSTVAGDAYAIGYVSLGSLGDSVKAVKVAGVEATAANVADGSYVLARPFNIAYKEDTLSELGRDFIAYVMSAEGQAIINANGYVGSADAPAYEGAAPEGKLVVAGSSSVSPVMEKLIEAYLAVNANAKIELQTSDSTTGMTSAIDGTCDIGMASRELKEEEAAVLTGTAIAMDGIAVIVSKENPVDALEKEQIAAIYTGEATVWNEIIK
;
A
#
# COMPACT_ATOMS: atom_id res chain seq x y z
N MET A 1 -78.74 36.65 17.23
CA MET A 1 -77.43 37.07 16.70
C MET A 1 -76.36 36.13 17.20
N LYS A 2 -76.14 35.03 16.56
CA LYS A 2 -75.13 34.05 16.94
C LYS A 2 -74.44 33.57 15.68
N ASN A 3 -73.24 34.02 15.45
CA ASN A 3 -72.37 33.53 14.37
C ASN A 3 -71.76 32.18 14.74
N MET A 4 -72.13 31.18 13.97
CA MET A 4 -71.50 29.90 14.01
C MET A 4 -70.39 29.87 12.96
N MET A 5 -69.17 29.98 13.39
CA MET A 5 -67.97 29.75 12.57
C MET A 5 -67.75 28.29 12.41
N LYS A 6 -67.92 27.78 11.21
CA LYS A 6 -67.50 26.41 10.83
C LYS A 6 -65.99 26.34 10.69
N LYS A 7 -65.34 25.54 11.52
CA LYS A 7 -63.91 25.16 11.36
C LYS A 7 -63.78 24.10 10.27
N MET A 8 -63.17 24.47 9.17
CA MET A 8 -62.75 23.56 8.10
C MET A 8 -61.40 23.02 8.49
N LEU A 9 -61.33 21.72 8.77
CA LEU A 9 -60.10 20.99 9.07
C LEU A 9 -59.52 20.49 7.75
N CYS A 10 -58.53 21.18 7.19
CA CYS A 10 -57.72 20.67 6.08
C CYS A 10 -56.67 19.71 6.62
N GLY A 11 -56.89 18.41 6.46
CA GLY A 11 -55.88 17.41 6.68
C GLY A 11 -54.92 17.38 5.49
N ALA A 12 -53.75 17.94 5.62
CA ALA A 12 -52.63 17.71 4.69
C ALA A 12 -51.97 16.37 5.04
N ALA A 13 -52.27 15.32 4.28
CA ALA A 13 -51.51 14.08 4.31
C ALA A 13 -50.17 14.33 3.62
N ALA A 14 -49.11 14.53 4.40
CA ALA A 14 -47.75 14.53 3.92
C ALA A 14 -47.37 13.11 3.55
N LEU A 15 -47.42 12.79 2.26
CA LEU A 15 -46.87 11.54 1.70
C LEU A 15 -45.34 11.66 1.71
N CYS A 16 -44.71 11.16 2.77
CA CYS A 16 -43.26 10.92 2.77
C CYS A 16 -42.95 9.82 1.78
N LEU A 17 -42.60 10.18 0.55
CA LEU A 17 -41.88 9.27 -0.36
C LEU A 17 -40.50 9.00 0.25
N MET A 18 -40.38 7.91 0.98
CA MET A 18 -39.09 7.30 1.24
C MET A 18 -38.60 6.72 -0.09
N ALA A 19 -37.81 7.49 -0.82
CA ALA A 19 -36.99 6.94 -1.88
C ALA A 19 -35.96 6.02 -1.19
N SER A 20 -36.27 4.72 -1.08
CA SER A 20 -35.25 3.71 -0.87
C SER A 20 -34.36 3.77 -2.10
N ALA A 21 -33.18 4.34 -1.98
CA ALA A 21 -32.13 4.11 -2.95
C ALA A 21 -31.95 2.58 -3.00
N ALA A 22 -32.45 1.94 -4.04
CA ALA A 22 -32.12 0.57 -4.33
C ALA A 22 -30.59 0.56 -4.56
N VAL A 23 -29.84 0.03 -3.61
CA VAL A 23 -28.45 -0.34 -3.85
C VAL A 23 -28.52 -1.32 -5.01
N ALA A 24 -27.92 -0.96 -6.15
CA ALA A 24 -27.90 -1.86 -7.30
C ALA A 24 -27.20 -3.15 -6.85
N GLU A 25 -27.85 -4.29 -7.04
CA GLU A 25 -27.29 -5.60 -6.72
C GLU A 25 -26.01 -5.79 -7.56
N PHE A 26 -24.93 -6.29 -6.94
CA PHE A 26 -23.67 -6.55 -7.62
C PHE A 26 -23.88 -7.59 -8.73
N ASP A 27 -23.59 -7.20 -9.97
CA ASP A 27 -23.72 -8.06 -11.15
C ASP A 27 -22.42 -8.83 -11.41
N ALA A 28 -22.32 -10.07 -10.96
CA ALA A 28 -21.15 -10.91 -11.16
C ALA A 28 -20.84 -11.23 -12.65
N GLY A 29 -21.77 -10.97 -13.58
CA GLY A 29 -21.52 -11.06 -15.02
C GLY A 29 -20.73 -9.88 -15.61
N LYS A 30 -20.47 -8.85 -14.84
CA LYS A 30 -19.64 -7.72 -15.26
C LYS A 30 -18.17 -8.07 -15.28
N GLN A 31 -17.46 -7.36 -16.18
CA GLN A 31 -16.01 -7.45 -16.30
C GLN A 31 -15.33 -7.07 -14.98
N ILE A 32 -14.22 -7.73 -14.70
CA ILE A 32 -13.32 -7.38 -13.61
C ILE A 32 -12.44 -6.22 -14.11
N ASP A 33 -12.50 -5.09 -13.43
CA ASP A 33 -11.62 -3.95 -13.71
C ASP A 33 -10.32 -4.14 -12.93
N VAL A 34 -9.29 -4.64 -13.64
CA VAL A 34 -7.98 -4.93 -13.05
C VAL A 34 -7.20 -3.63 -12.91
N ILE A 35 -6.84 -3.29 -11.67
CA ILE A 35 -6.03 -2.11 -11.39
C ILE A 35 -4.63 -2.55 -10.97
N SER A 36 -3.61 -2.09 -11.69
CA SER A 36 -2.21 -2.40 -11.40
C SER A 36 -1.40 -1.11 -11.14
N ARG A 37 -0.14 -1.28 -10.82
CA ARG A 37 0.80 -0.20 -10.57
C ARG A 37 1.75 -0.06 -11.74
N GLU A 38 2.44 1.07 -11.79
CA GLU A 38 3.51 1.40 -12.72
C GLU A 38 4.70 0.41 -12.65
N ASP A 39 5.45 0.29 -13.73
CA ASP A 39 6.57 -0.68 -13.85
C ASP A 39 7.67 -0.51 -12.79
N GLY A 40 7.94 0.72 -12.35
CA GLY A 40 8.91 1.02 -11.30
C GLY A 40 8.44 0.64 -9.89
N SER A 41 7.15 0.30 -9.72
CA SER A 41 6.57 0.00 -8.41
C SER A 41 7.13 -1.30 -7.80
N GLY A 42 7.77 -1.18 -6.63
CA GLY A 42 8.20 -2.35 -5.87
C GLY A 42 7.03 -3.21 -5.38
N THR A 43 5.87 -2.59 -5.13
CA THR A 43 4.66 -3.34 -4.75
C THR A 43 4.16 -4.19 -5.91
N ARG A 44 4.17 -3.66 -7.16
CA ARG A 44 3.86 -4.47 -8.35
C ARG A 44 4.84 -5.63 -8.49
N GLY A 45 6.15 -5.35 -8.44
CA GLY A 45 7.16 -6.41 -8.58
C GLY A 45 6.97 -7.53 -7.57
N ALA A 46 6.80 -7.21 -6.28
CA ALA A 46 6.55 -8.21 -5.25
C ALA A 46 5.19 -8.92 -5.44
N PHE A 47 4.14 -8.19 -5.82
CA PHE A 47 2.81 -8.76 -6.03
C PHE A 47 2.81 -9.80 -7.16
N VAL A 48 3.35 -9.46 -8.34
CA VAL A 48 3.36 -10.38 -9.49
C VAL A 48 4.21 -11.62 -9.24
N GLU A 49 5.32 -11.48 -8.51
CA GLU A 49 6.16 -12.61 -8.10
C GLU A 49 5.43 -13.52 -7.10
N LEU A 50 4.89 -12.95 -6.02
CA LEU A 50 4.25 -13.71 -4.93
C LEU A 50 2.93 -14.38 -5.35
N THR A 51 2.18 -13.78 -6.27
CA THR A 51 0.92 -14.33 -6.77
C THR A 51 1.10 -15.30 -7.92
N GLY A 52 2.28 -15.31 -8.58
CA GLY A 52 2.53 -16.15 -9.76
C GLY A 52 2.06 -15.52 -11.07
N VAL A 53 1.70 -14.23 -11.07
CA VAL A 53 1.48 -13.45 -12.30
C VAL A 53 2.79 -13.29 -13.08
N GLU A 54 3.94 -13.16 -12.38
CA GLU A 54 5.26 -13.27 -13.01
C GLU A 54 5.56 -14.72 -13.38
N GLN A 55 5.87 -14.96 -14.63
CA GLN A 55 6.18 -16.28 -15.17
C GLN A 55 7.61 -16.36 -15.72
N LYS A 56 8.20 -17.55 -15.70
CA LYS A 56 9.48 -17.81 -16.38
C LYS A 56 9.23 -18.21 -17.83
N ILE A 57 9.61 -17.35 -18.78
CA ILE A 57 9.54 -17.60 -20.21
C ILE A 57 10.98 -17.57 -20.76
N ASP A 58 11.46 -18.65 -21.33
CA ASP A 58 12.82 -18.79 -21.86
C ASP A 58 13.91 -18.42 -20.82
N GLY A 59 13.66 -18.77 -19.55
CA GLY A 59 14.59 -18.51 -18.45
C GLY A 59 14.54 -17.08 -17.91
N LYS A 60 13.73 -16.20 -18.47
CA LYS A 60 13.54 -14.81 -18.00
C LYS A 60 12.24 -14.68 -17.23
N LYS A 61 12.26 -13.87 -16.18
CA LYS A 61 11.06 -13.45 -15.47
C LYS A 61 10.28 -12.45 -16.32
N VAL A 62 9.00 -12.71 -16.57
CA VAL A 62 8.11 -11.87 -17.37
C VAL A 62 6.85 -11.59 -16.56
N ASP A 63 6.53 -10.33 -16.35
CA ASP A 63 5.27 -9.88 -15.77
C ASP A 63 4.15 -10.08 -16.80
N MET A 64 3.21 -10.96 -16.48
CA MET A 64 2.08 -11.34 -17.34
C MET A 64 0.82 -10.54 -17.00
N THR A 65 0.94 -9.42 -16.30
CA THR A 65 -0.22 -8.54 -16.05
C THR A 65 -0.91 -8.20 -17.36
N THR A 66 -2.23 -8.40 -17.42
CA THR A 66 -3.02 -8.14 -18.63
C THR A 66 -2.84 -6.71 -19.14
N GLU A 67 -2.80 -6.55 -20.47
CA GLU A 67 -2.72 -5.24 -21.12
C GLU A 67 -3.97 -4.38 -20.87
N ASP A 68 -5.09 -5.01 -20.51
CA ASP A 68 -6.34 -4.31 -20.15
C ASP A 68 -6.29 -3.69 -18.73
N ALA A 69 -5.24 -3.95 -17.95
CA ALA A 69 -5.12 -3.40 -16.61
C ALA A 69 -4.95 -1.87 -16.62
N GLN A 70 -5.76 -1.18 -15.85
CA GLN A 70 -5.57 0.25 -15.60
C GLN A 70 -4.35 0.47 -14.71
N ILE A 71 -3.38 1.26 -15.18
CA ILE A 71 -2.15 1.53 -14.46
C ILE A 71 -2.28 2.78 -13.59
N THR A 72 -1.95 2.66 -12.31
CA THR A 72 -1.87 3.75 -11.34
C THR A 72 -0.42 4.00 -10.93
N ASN A 73 -0.09 5.24 -10.58
CA ASN A 73 1.27 5.68 -10.30
C ASN A 73 1.56 5.92 -8.81
N SER A 74 0.63 5.59 -7.92
CA SER A 74 0.83 5.71 -6.48
C SER A 74 -0.16 4.86 -5.68
N THR A 75 0.17 4.60 -4.42
CA THR A 75 -0.70 3.92 -3.45
C THR A 75 -2.04 4.67 -3.26
N ALA A 76 -2.01 5.99 -3.18
CA ALA A 76 -3.21 6.80 -2.99
C ALA A 76 -4.16 6.73 -4.20
N VAL A 77 -3.63 6.76 -5.43
CA VAL A 77 -4.43 6.62 -6.65
C VAL A 77 -5.02 5.21 -6.75
N MET A 78 -4.26 4.16 -6.41
CA MET A 78 -4.78 2.79 -6.33
C MET A 78 -5.99 2.70 -5.40
N LEU A 79 -5.88 3.22 -4.17
CA LEU A 79 -6.96 3.21 -3.19
C LEU A 79 -8.21 3.93 -3.70
N SER A 80 -8.05 5.14 -4.27
CA SER A 80 -9.18 5.94 -4.77
C SER A 80 -9.84 5.31 -6.00
N THR A 81 -9.06 4.68 -6.89
CA THR A 81 -9.59 4.00 -8.07
C THR A 81 -10.43 2.80 -7.66
N VAL A 82 -9.90 1.92 -6.80
CA VAL A 82 -10.64 0.73 -6.34
C VAL A 82 -11.86 1.11 -5.49
N ALA A 83 -11.76 2.15 -4.66
CA ALA A 83 -12.90 2.62 -3.85
C ALA A 83 -14.07 3.14 -4.71
N GLY A 84 -13.76 3.71 -5.88
CA GLY A 84 -14.75 4.31 -6.78
C GLY A 84 -15.40 3.34 -7.78
N ASP A 85 -14.99 2.09 -7.81
CA ASP A 85 -15.45 1.11 -8.78
C ASP A 85 -15.79 -0.23 -8.10
N ALA A 86 -17.08 -0.60 -8.13
CA ALA A 86 -17.59 -1.83 -7.52
C ALA A 86 -16.96 -3.12 -8.12
N TYR A 87 -16.48 -3.04 -9.36
CA TYR A 87 -15.94 -4.20 -10.10
C TYR A 87 -14.42 -4.23 -10.11
N ALA A 88 -13.76 -3.21 -9.54
CA ALA A 88 -12.31 -3.13 -9.48
C ALA A 88 -11.70 -4.09 -8.46
N ILE A 89 -10.52 -4.59 -8.83
CA ILE A 89 -9.59 -5.29 -7.95
C ILE A 89 -8.21 -4.61 -8.03
N GLY A 90 -7.56 -4.43 -6.88
CA GLY A 90 -6.24 -3.82 -6.78
C GLY A 90 -5.43 -4.41 -5.63
N TYR A 91 -4.29 -3.82 -5.36
CA TYR A 91 -3.43 -4.22 -4.24
C TYR A 91 -2.67 -3.02 -3.66
N VAL A 92 -2.49 -3.02 -2.35
CA VAL A 92 -1.76 -1.97 -1.62
C VAL A 92 -0.93 -2.57 -0.48
N SER A 93 0.00 -1.77 0.04
CA SER A 93 0.65 -2.02 1.32
C SER A 93 -0.39 -2.12 2.44
N LEU A 94 -0.24 -3.10 3.32
CA LEU A 94 -1.14 -3.32 4.46
C LEU A 94 -1.23 -2.09 5.37
N GLY A 95 -0.11 -1.43 5.64
CA GLY A 95 -0.09 -0.21 6.46
C GLY A 95 -0.73 1.01 5.80
N SER A 96 -1.05 0.93 4.49
CA SER A 96 -1.83 1.96 3.77
C SER A 96 -3.31 1.63 3.67
N LEU A 97 -3.72 0.45 4.16
CA LEU A 97 -5.12 0.02 4.12
C LEU A 97 -5.96 0.89 5.05
N GLY A 98 -7.01 1.47 4.49
CA GLY A 98 -7.97 2.31 5.23
C GLY A 98 -9.41 1.88 4.98
N ASP A 99 -10.34 2.64 5.55
CA ASP A 99 -11.77 2.34 5.48
C ASP A 99 -12.43 2.59 4.11
N SER A 100 -11.69 3.04 3.10
CA SER A 100 -12.28 3.33 1.77
C SER A 100 -12.49 2.08 0.93
N VAL A 101 -11.75 1.00 1.17
CA VAL A 101 -11.78 -0.25 0.43
C VAL A 101 -11.95 -1.44 1.37
N LYS A 102 -12.14 -2.63 0.82
CA LYS A 102 -12.19 -3.89 1.54
C LYS A 102 -10.99 -4.76 1.13
N ALA A 103 -10.20 -5.23 2.11
CA ALA A 103 -9.21 -6.26 1.87
C ALA A 103 -9.88 -7.63 1.81
N VAL A 104 -9.51 -8.45 0.81
CA VAL A 104 -9.95 -9.83 0.71
C VAL A 104 -8.92 -10.76 1.37
N LYS A 105 -9.39 -11.88 1.93
CA LYS A 105 -8.50 -12.94 2.42
C LYS A 105 -7.79 -13.60 1.24
N VAL A 106 -6.52 -13.92 1.43
CA VAL A 106 -5.74 -14.68 0.45
C VAL A 106 -5.49 -16.08 1.00
N ALA A 107 -5.89 -17.11 0.27
CA ALA A 107 -5.83 -18.49 0.72
C ALA A 107 -6.48 -18.69 2.13
N GLY A 108 -7.59 -18.00 2.37
CA GLY A 108 -8.33 -18.04 3.63
C GLY A 108 -7.72 -17.21 4.77
N VAL A 109 -6.55 -16.58 4.58
CA VAL A 109 -5.84 -15.80 5.61
C VAL A 109 -6.08 -14.29 5.42
N GLU A 110 -6.37 -13.58 6.50
CA GLU A 110 -6.54 -12.13 6.51
C GLU A 110 -5.20 -11.40 6.40
N ALA A 111 -5.18 -10.30 5.64
CA ALA A 111 -4.04 -9.39 5.58
C ALA A 111 -3.94 -8.59 6.90
N THR A 112 -3.18 -9.09 7.86
CA THR A 112 -2.91 -8.43 9.15
C THR A 112 -1.43 -8.48 9.48
N ALA A 113 -0.94 -7.50 10.25
CA ALA A 113 0.45 -7.50 10.70
C ALA A 113 0.81 -8.78 11.49
N ALA A 114 -0.12 -9.33 12.28
CA ALA A 114 0.08 -10.57 13.02
C ALA A 114 0.30 -11.77 12.09
N ASN A 115 -0.53 -11.91 11.04
CA ASN A 115 -0.42 -12.99 10.06
C ASN A 115 0.81 -12.82 9.13
N VAL A 116 1.29 -11.59 8.94
CA VAL A 116 2.57 -11.33 8.26
C VAL A 116 3.73 -11.75 9.17
N ALA A 117 3.67 -11.41 10.46
CA ALA A 117 4.73 -11.71 11.43
C ALA A 117 4.91 -13.22 11.67
N ASP A 118 3.83 -14.00 11.71
CA ASP A 118 3.88 -15.44 11.89
C ASP A 118 4.06 -16.24 10.58
N GLY A 119 4.09 -15.53 9.42
CA GLY A 119 4.30 -16.12 8.10
C GLY A 119 3.08 -16.82 7.51
N SER A 120 1.90 -16.75 8.14
CA SER A 120 0.65 -17.34 7.61
C SER A 120 0.11 -16.54 6.41
N TYR A 121 0.33 -15.22 6.35
CA TYR A 121 -0.03 -14.39 5.21
C TYR A 121 1.11 -14.36 4.18
N VAL A 122 0.86 -15.00 3.04
CA VAL A 122 1.91 -15.31 2.05
C VAL A 122 2.31 -14.15 1.13
N LEU A 123 1.50 -13.08 1.04
CA LEU A 123 1.83 -11.89 0.25
C LEU A 123 2.54 -10.85 1.12
N ALA A 124 3.77 -11.14 1.52
CA ALA A 124 4.59 -10.28 2.35
C ALA A 124 5.94 -10.00 1.70
N ARG A 125 6.49 -8.81 1.96
CA ARG A 125 7.77 -8.36 1.40
C ARG A 125 8.45 -7.37 2.34
N PRO A 126 9.79 -7.18 2.24
CA PRO A 126 10.46 -6.17 3.03
C PRO A 126 10.19 -4.76 2.50
N PHE A 127 10.21 -3.80 3.42
CA PHE A 127 10.49 -2.41 3.15
C PHE A 127 11.96 -2.16 3.38
N ASN A 128 12.64 -1.69 2.36
CA ASN A 128 14.07 -1.41 2.38
C ASN A 128 14.34 0.07 2.22
N ILE A 129 15.34 0.55 2.94
CA ILE A 129 16.06 1.77 2.61
C ILE A 129 17.43 1.40 2.06
N ALA A 130 17.96 2.21 1.15
CA ALA A 130 19.27 1.95 0.55
C ALA A 130 20.03 3.25 0.32
N TYR A 131 21.34 3.21 0.50
CA TYR A 131 22.21 4.37 0.48
C TYR A 131 23.64 4.00 0.08
N LYS A 132 24.43 4.99 -0.33
CA LYS A 132 25.87 4.81 -0.51
C LYS A 132 26.59 5.00 0.81
N GLU A 133 27.21 3.93 1.32
CA GLU A 133 27.90 3.93 2.62
C GLU A 133 29.00 4.99 2.69
N ASP A 134 29.78 5.13 1.61
CA ASP A 134 30.97 6.02 1.58
C ASP A 134 30.60 7.51 1.59
N THR A 135 29.42 7.87 1.13
CA THR A 135 28.98 9.28 1.00
C THR A 135 27.86 9.67 1.95
N LEU A 136 27.30 8.71 2.71
CA LEU A 136 26.24 8.97 3.66
C LEU A 136 26.73 9.92 4.76
N SER A 137 26.01 11.01 4.97
CA SER A 137 26.32 12.01 5.99
C SER A 137 26.18 11.46 7.42
N GLU A 138 26.74 12.14 8.40
CA GLU A 138 26.53 11.83 9.82
C GLU A 138 25.04 11.88 10.17
N LEU A 139 24.30 12.87 9.65
CA LEU A 139 22.85 12.95 9.80
C LEU A 139 22.13 11.74 9.21
N GLY A 140 22.55 11.26 8.03
CA GLY A 140 21.97 10.07 7.41
C GLY A 140 22.17 8.83 8.26
N ARG A 141 23.38 8.62 8.83
CA ARG A 141 23.68 7.49 9.73
C ARG A 141 22.86 7.56 11.01
N ASP A 142 22.74 8.75 11.60
CA ASP A 142 21.97 8.99 12.82
C ASP A 142 20.46 8.75 12.59
N PHE A 143 19.93 9.22 11.47
CA PHE A 143 18.54 8.96 11.09
C PHE A 143 18.27 7.45 10.87
N ILE A 144 19.17 6.74 10.19
CA ILE A 144 19.05 5.27 10.03
C ILE A 144 19.11 4.58 11.39
N ALA A 145 20.00 4.99 12.29
CA ALA A 145 20.08 4.47 13.64
C ALA A 145 18.76 4.69 14.40
N TYR A 146 18.12 5.86 14.23
CA TYR A 146 16.78 6.12 14.79
C TYR A 146 15.71 5.20 14.21
N VAL A 147 15.66 5.05 12.88
CA VAL A 147 14.70 4.15 12.22
C VAL A 147 14.83 2.71 12.75
N MET A 148 16.06 2.26 12.96
CA MET A 148 16.37 0.90 13.44
C MET A 148 16.35 0.77 14.96
N SER A 149 16.09 1.83 15.70
CA SER A 149 15.98 1.82 17.17
C SER A 149 14.63 1.30 17.68
N ALA A 150 14.54 1.01 18.97
CA ALA A 150 13.30 0.61 19.63
C ALA A 150 12.18 1.65 19.41
N GLU A 151 12.52 2.94 19.42
CA GLU A 151 11.59 4.05 19.20
C GLU A 151 11.08 4.06 17.76
N GLY A 152 11.97 3.92 16.76
CA GLY A 152 11.61 3.84 15.34
C GLY A 152 10.80 2.58 15.04
N GLN A 153 11.20 1.44 15.57
CA GLN A 153 10.50 0.17 15.36
C GLN A 153 9.12 0.14 16.04
N ALA A 154 8.95 0.84 17.16
CA ALA A 154 7.64 1.03 17.78
C ALA A 154 6.68 1.81 16.87
N ILE A 155 7.17 2.84 16.16
CA ILE A 155 6.38 3.59 15.17
C ILE A 155 5.97 2.67 14.02
N ILE A 156 6.89 1.86 13.49
CA ILE A 156 6.62 0.89 12.43
C ILE A 156 5.51 -0.06 12.83
N ASN A 157 5.61 -0.67 14.01
CA ASN A 157 4.60 -1.59 14.53
C ASN A 157 3.24 -0.91 14.77
N ALA A 158 3.23 0.32 15.30
CA ALA A 158 2.00 1.07 15.54
C ALA A 158 1.26 1.46 14.25
N ASN A 159 1.95 1.47 13.10
CA ASN A 159 1.36 1.77 11.80
C ASN A 159 1.04 0.53 10.94
N GLY A 160 0.96 -0.66 11.57
CA GLY A 160 0.47 -1.87 10.91
C GLY A 160 1.52 -2.63 10.10
N TYR A 161 2.79 -2.31 10.26
CA TYR A 161 3.93 -3.06 9.71
C TYR A 161 4.55 -3.98 10.76
N VAL A 162 5.43 -4.86 10.34
CA VAL A 162 6.16 -5.74 11.25
C VAL A 162 7.60 -5.27 11.35
N GLY A 163 7.93 -4.64 12.47
CA GLY A 163 9.28 -4.20 12.80
C GLY A 163 10.09 -5.24 13.56
N SER A 164 11.34 -4.90 13.88
CA SER A 164 12.21 -5.73 14.71
C SER A 164 11.76 -5.68 16.18
N ALA A 165 11.73 -6.86 16.84
CA ALA A 165 11.39 -6.95 18.25
C ALA A 165 12.57 -6.62 19.19
N ASP A 166 13.80 -6.82 18.71
CA ASP A 166 15.04 -6.71 19.53
C ASP A 166 15.87 -5.48 19.14
N ALA A 167 15.21 -4.38 18.77
CA ALA A 167 15.87 -3.15 18.40
C ALA A 167 16.49 -2.45 19.62
N PRO A 168 17.72 -1.90 19.53
CA PRO A 168 18.34 -1.15 20.62
C PRO A 168 17.64 0.19 20.85
N ALA A 169 17.77 0.78 22.04
CA ALA A 169 17.35 2.15 22.28
C ALA A 169 18.12 3.14 21.39
N TYR A 170 17.49 4.25 21.00
CA TYR A 170 18.17 5.30 20.24
C TYR A 170 19.11 6.10 21.15
N GLU A 171 20.40 6.16 20.77
CA GLU A 171 21.47 6.88 21.46
C GLU A 171 22.15 7.88 20.52
N GLY A 172 21.38 8.57 19.68
CA GLY A 172 21.95 9.44 18.64
C GLY A 172 22.51 10.76 19.13
N ALA A 173 23.37 11.36 18.32
CA ALA A 173 24.09 12.60 18.61
C ALA A 173 23.34 13.86 18.16
N ALA A 174 22.18 13.73 17.51
CA ALA A 174 21.38 14.82 16.95
C ALA A 174 22.18 15.78 16.05
N PRO A 175 22.92 15.30 15.03
CA PRO A 175 23.74 16.13 14.14
C PRO A 175 22.88 17.09 13.32
N GLU A 176 23.46 18.23 12.96
CA GLU A 176 22.83 19.18 12.04
C GLU A 176 23.01 18.76 10.57
N GLY A 177 22.11 19.21 9.71
CA GLY A 177 22.26 19.01 8.28
C GLY A 177 20.96 18.92 7.50
N LYS A 178 21.10 18.52 6.23
CA LYS A 178 20.00 18.21 5.32
C LYS A 178 20.12 16.78 4.85
N LEU A 179 18.98 16.13 4.69
CA LEU A 179 18.86 14.76 4.19
C LEU A 179 17.69 14.70 3.20
N VAL A 180 17.88 14.06 2.06
CA VAL A 180 16.83 13.77 1.08
C VAL A 180 16.55 12.28 1.09
N VAL A 181 15.31 11.91 1.39
CA VAL A 181 14.82 10.55 1.35
C VAL A 181 13.82 10.44 0.19
N ALA A 182 14.03 9.51 -0.74
CA ALA A 182 13.20 9.43 -1.94
C ALA A 182 12.78 8.01 -2.29
N GLY A 183 11.62 7.84 -2.93
CA GLY A 183 11.22 6.57 -3.52
C GLY A 183 9.81 6.11 -3.17
N SER A 184 9.66 4.84 -2.90
CA SER A 184 8.41 4.08 -2.83
C SER A 184 7.25 4.78 -2.12
N SER A 185 6.14 5.01 -2.85
CA SER A 185 4.89 5.55 -2.30
C SER A 185 4.21 4.62 -1.27
N SER A 186 4.60 3.35 -1.20
CA SER A 186 4.14 2.42 -0.17
C SER A 186 4.92 2.56 1.14
N VAL A 187 6.19 2.98 1.07
CA VAL A 187 7.04 3.23 2.24
C VAL A 187 6.81 4.64 2.81
N SER A 188 6.47 5.61 1.95
CA SER A 188 6.32 7.02 2.33
C SER A 188 5.45 7.25 3.56
N PRO A 189 4.27 6.61 3.75
CA PRO A 189 3.43 6.88 4.92
C PRO A 189 4.10 6.58 6.26
N VAL A 190 4.85 5.49 6.38
CA VAL A 190 5.60 5.17 7.60
C VAL A 190 6.86 6.02 7.72
N MET A 191 7.51 6.34 6.59
CA MET A 191 8.69 7.20 6.57
C MET A 191 8.36 8.62 7.05
N GLU A 192 7.20 9.18 6.68
CA GLU A 192 6.71 10.46 7.21
C GLU A 192 6.62 10.45 8.73
N LYS A 193 6.08 9.38 9.33
CA LYS A 193 5.98 9.22 10.78
C LYS A 193 7.34 9.09 11.46
N LEU A 194 8.26 8.36 10.85
CA LEU A 194 9.62 8.22 11.33
C LEU A 194 10.37 9.54 11.29
N ILE A 195 10.24 10.31 10.19
CA ILE A 195 10.82 11.64 10.04
C ILE A 195 10.23 12.62 11.07
N GLU A 196 8.90 12.66 11.21
CA GLU A 196 8.22 13.51 12.19
C GLU A 196 8.75 13.26 13.62
N ALA A 197 8.84 12.00 14.01
CA ALA A 197 9.32 11.62 15.32
C ALA A 197 10.82 11.88 15.52
N TYR A 198 11.64 11.62 14.49
CA TYR A 198 13.06 11.94 14.54
C TYR A 198 13.31 13.45 14.68
N LEU A 199 12.58 14.31 13.95
CA LEU A 199 12.70 15.76 14.07
C LEU A 199 12.26 16.29 15.44
N ALA A 200 11.44 15.54 16.20
CA ALA A 200 11.12 15.89 17.59
C ALA A 200 12.29 15.67 18.54
N VAL A 201 13.19 14.72 18.25
CA VAL A 201 14.41 14.44 19.04
C VAL A 201 15.66 15.12 18.44
N ASN A 202 15.64 15.51 17.19
CA ASN A 202 16.72 16.25 16.51
C ASN A 202 16.18 17.47 15.74
N ALA A 203 16.01 18.59 16.44
CA ALA A 203 15.54 19.84 15.84
C ALA A 203 16.56 20.52 14.90
N ASN A 204 17.82 20.04 14.85
CA ASN A 204 18.87 20.58 13.99
C ASN A 204 18.85 19.99 12.57
N ALA A 205 18.12 18.89 12.39
CA ALA A 205 17.98 18.21 11.12
C ALA A 205 16.92 18.86 10.20
N LYS A 206 17.13 18.74 8.89
CA LYS A 206 16.13 19.02 7.85
C LYS A 206 16.04 17.80 6.95
N ILE A 207 14.92 17.13 6.96
CA ILE A 207 14.70 15.94 6.13
C ILE A 207 13.60 16.23 5.12
N GLU A 208 13.92 16.07 3.84
CA GLU A 208 12.98 16.19 2.73
C GLU A 208 12.59 14.79 2.27
N LEU A 209 11.28 14.52 2.16
CA LEU A 209 10.74 13.27 1.64
C LEU A 209 10.17 13.50 0.24
N GLN A 210 10.64 12.71 -0.73
CA GLN A 210 10.20 12.75 -2.12
C GLN A 210 9.54 11.40 -2.47
N THR A 211 8.23 11.42 -2.66
CA THR A 211 7.48 10.19 -2.98
C THR A 211 7.45 9.93 -4.48
N SER A 212 7.84 8.72 -4.87
CA SER A 212 7.80 8.19 -6.24
C SER A 212 7.55 6.68 -6.23
N ASP A 213 8.23 5.92 -7.04
CA ASP A 213 8.28 4.46 -7.03
C ASP A 213 9.64 3.95 -6.52
N SER A 214 9.74 2.61 -6.29
CA SER A 214 10.95 2.01 -5.75
C SER A 214 12.15 2.11 -6.69
N THR A 215 11.96 1.93 -7.99
CA THR A 215 13.04 1.97 -8.97
C THR A 215 13.60 3.37 -9.10
N THR A 216 12.72 4.39 -9.13
CA THR A 216 13.12 5.81 -9.11
C THR A 216 13.90 6.14 -7.84
N GLY A 217 13.46 5.66 -6.66
CA GLY A 217 14.17 5.85 -5.40
C GLY A 217 15.58 5.24 -5.40
N MET A 218 15.71 4.01 -5.88
CA MET A 218 17.01 3.33 -5.98
C MET A 218 17.93 4.02 -6.98
N THR A 219 17.42 4.40 -8.16
CA THR A 219 18.18 5.17 -9.16
C THR A 219 18.66 6.51 -8.58
N SER A 220 17.79 7.23 -7.86
CA SER A 220 18.15 8.50 -7.22
C SER A 220 19.27 8.33 -6.18
N ALA A 221 19.27 7.25 -5.41
CA ALA A 221 20.34 6.94 -4.47
C ALA A 221 21.65 6.58 -5.20
N ILE A 222 21.57 5.80 -6.30
CA ILE A 222 22.73 5.48 -7.14
C ILE A 222 23.33 6.75 -7.76
N ASP A 223 22.51 7.66 -8.25
CA ASP A 223 22.96 8.90 -8.90
C ASP A 223 23.36 9.98 -7.88
N GLY A 224 23.06 9.78 -6.59
CA GLY A 224 23.35 10.75 -5.52
C GLY A 224 22.42 11.98 -5.55
N THR A 225 21.25 11.87 -6.18
CA THR A 225 20.21 12.92 -6.16
C THR A 225 19.31 12.83 -4.93
N CYS A 226 19.34 11.70 -4.20
CA CYS A 226 18.91 11.58 -2.82
C CYS A 226 19.97 10.87 -1.98
N ASP A 227 19.90 11.04 -0.66
CA ASP A 227 20.83 10.42 0.29
C ASP A 227 20.40 8.99 0.64
N ILE A 228 19.09 8.77 0.74
CA ILE A 228 18.46 7.49 1.10
C ILE A 228 17.33 7.21 0.12
N GLY A 229 17.43 6.09 -0.59
CA GLY A 229 16.37 5.56 -1.42
C GLY A 229 15.43 4.64 -0.64
N MET A 230 14.14 4.57 -1.01
CA MET A 230 13.14 3.69 -0.41
C MET A 230 12.60 2.69 -1.42
N ALA A 231 12.57 1.40 -1.06
CA ALA A 231 11.97 0.35 -1.87
C ALA A 231 11.00 -0.51 -1.06
N SER A 232 9.90 -0.91 -1.70
CA SER A 232 8.91 -1.85 -1.16
C SER A 232 9.06 -3.24 -1.82
N ARG A 233 10.28 -3.67 -1.98
CA ARG A 233 10.76 -4.95 -2.51
C ARG A 233 12.20 -5.17 -2.09
N GLU A 234 12.72 -6.36 -2.33
CA GLU A 234 14.16 -6.58 -2.26
C GLU A 234 14.90 -5.69 -3.27
N LEU A 235 16.15 -5.37 -2.94
CA LEU A 235 17.03 -4.68 -3.89
C LEU A 235 17.36 -5.66 -5.04
N LYS A 236 17.40 -5.11 -6.26
CA LYS A 236 17.91 -5.86 -7.41
C LYS A 236 19.43 -6.07 -7.27
N GLU A 237 19.97 -7.08 -7.95
CA GLU A 237 21.41 -7.39 -7.89
C GLU A 237 22.28 -6.18 -8.26
N GLU A 238 21.89 -5.44 -9.32
CA GLU A 238 22.58 -4.23 -9.75
C GLU A 238 22.50 -3.08 -8.74
N GLU A 239 21.39 -2.99 -7.99
CA GLU A 239 21.21 -2.00 -6.91
C GLU A 239 22.08 -2.37 -5.69
N ALA A 240 22.02 -3.63 -5.26
CA ALA A 240 22.78 -4.16 -4.13
C ALA A 240 24.31 -4.17 -4.38
N ALA A 241 24.74 -4.14 -5.64
CA ALA A 241 26.15 -4.05 -5.99
C ALA A 241 26.78 -2.68 -5.66
N VAL A 242 25.97 -1.63 -5.52
CA VAL A 242 26.42 -0.25 -5.35
C VAL A 242 25.79 0.48 -4.16
N LEU A 243 24.73 -0.05 -3.59
CA LEU A 243 24.03 0.49 -2.43
C LEU A 243 24.07 -0.48 -1.26
N THR A 244 24.18 0.06 -0.06
CA THR A 244 23.93 -0.68 1.17
C THR A 244 22.43 -0.67 1.46
N GLY A 245 21.80 -1.85 1.44
CA GLY A 245 20.37 -2.01 1.75
C GLY A 245 20.14 -2.35 3.22
N THR A 246 19.11 -1.81 3.81
CA THR A 246 18.66 -2.11 5.18
C THR A 246 17.16 -2.34 5.16
N ALA A 247 16.72 -3.55 5.55
CA ALA A 247 15.32 -3.86 5.75
C ALA A 247 14.83 -3.19 7.05
N ILE A 248 13.86 -2.29 6.92
CA ILE A 248 13.31 -1.54 8.06
C ILE A 248 12.04 -2.15 8.63
N ALA A 249 11.30 -2.92 7.82
CA ALA A 249 10.05 -3.57 8.22
C ALA A 249 9.72 -4.70 7.25
N MET A 250 8.85 -5.63 7.69
CA MET A 250 8.06 -6.48 6.78
C MET A 250 6.66 -5.88 6.63
N ASP A 251 6.15 -5.92 5.40
CA ASP A 251 4.83 -5.40 5.04
C ASP A 251 4.04 -6.44 4.23
N GLY A 252 2.74 -6.56 4.54
CA GLY A 252 1.81 -7.36 3.75
C GLY A 252 1.31 -6.59 2.53
N ILE A 253 1.07 -7.29 1.42
CA ILE A 253 0.36 -6.75 0.27
C ILE A 253 -1.10 -7.17 0.37
N ALA A 254 -1.98 -6.25 0.76
CA ALA A 254 -3.41 -6.51 0.80
C ALA A 254 -3.99 -6.46 -0.61
N VAL A 255 -4.69 -7.51 -1.02
CA VAL A 255 -5.55 -7.49 -2.20
C VAL A 255 -6.84 -6.80 -1.81
N ILE A 256 -7.26 -5.81 -2.59
CA ILE A 256 -8.37 -4.92 -2.25
C ILE A 256 -9.43 -4.90 -3.33
N VAL A 257 -10.67 -4.74 -2.89
CA VAL A 257 -11.85 -4.50 -3.74
C VAL A 257 -12.67 -3.35 -3.14
N SER A 258 -13.61 -2.81 -3.90
CA SER A 258 -14.61 -1.87 -3.37
C SER A 258 -15.41 -2.52 -2.23
N LYS A 259 -15.92 -1.72 -1.30
CA LYS A 259 -16.83 -2.19 -0.24
C LYS A 259 -18.15 -2.75 -0.79
N GLU A 260 -18.52 -2.36 -2.00
CA GLU A 260 -19.73 -2.85 -2.69
C GLU A 260 -19.50 -4.23 -3.35
N ASN A 261 -18.24 -4.66 -3.50
CA ASN A 261 -17.91 -5.96 -4.07
C ASN A 261 -18.15 -7.06 -3.02
N PRO A 262 -18.90 -8.14 -3.32
CA PRO A 262 -19.22 -9.19 -2.34
C PRO A 262 -18.07 -10.17 -2.05
N VAL A 263 -16.97 -10.11 -2.81
CA VAL A 263 -15.83 -11.05 -2.66
C VAL A 263 -15.13 -10.83 -1.32
N ASP A 264 -15.01 -11.87 -0.51
CA ASP A 264 -14.37 -11.83 0.81
C ASP A 264 -13.05 -12.61 0.86
N ALA A 265 -12.85 -13.55 -0.06
CA ALA A 265 -11.63 -14.36 -0.14
C ALA A 265 -11.31 -14.75 -1.59
N LEU A 266 -10.02 -14.88 -1.87
CA LEU A 266 -9.48 -15.37 -3.15
C LEU A 266 -8.33 -16.33 -2.89
N GLU A 267 -8.22 -17.37 -3.71
CA GLU A 267 -7.01 -18.19 -3.78
C GLU A 267 -5.95 -17.49 -4.64
N LYS A 268 -4.68 -17.82 -4.46
CA LYS A 268 -3.58 -17.23 -5.24
C LYS A 268 -3.77 -17.45 -6.75
N GLU A 269 -4.22 -18.62 -7.11
CA GLU A 269 -4.50 -19.02 -8.49
C GLU A 269 -5.62 -18.18 -9.11
N GLN A 270 -6.64 -17.81 -8.33
CA GLN A 270 -7.72 -16.91 -8.77
C GLN A 270 -7.18 -15.48 -8.99
N ILE A 271 -6.32 -15.00 -8.08
CA ILE A 271 -5.66 -13.70 -8.24
C ILE A 271 -4.79 -13.70 -9.51
N ALA A 272 -3.99 -14.76 -9.73
CA ALA A 272 -3.18 -14.91 -10.93
C ALA A 272 -4.06 -14.91 -12.18
N ALA A 273 -5.15 -15.70 -12.22
CA ALA A 273 -6.06 -15.77 -13.36
C ALA A 273 -6.70 -14.41 -13.71
N ILE A 274 -7.07 -13.63 -12.69
CA ILE A 274 -7.59 -12.27 -12.87
C ILE A 274 -6.51 -11.36 -13.49
N TYR A 275 -5.34 -11.33 -12.89
CA TYR A 275 -4.27 -10.40 -13.31
C TYR A 275 -3.61 -10.78 -14.62
N THR A 276 -3.67 -12.05 -15.06
CA THR A 276 -3.22 -12.50 -16.38
C THR A 276 -4.31 -12.36 -17.46
N GLY A 277 -5.56 -12.03 -17.09
CA GLY A 277 -6.70 -11.92 -17.99
C GLY A 277 -7.29 -13.27 -18.39
N GLU A 278 -6.95 -14.37 -17.72
CA GLU A 278 -7.57 -15.67 -17.88
C GLU A 278 -9.00 -15.70 -17.34
N ALA A 279 -9.26 -14.97 -16.25
CA ALA A 279 -10.61 -14.72 -15.73
C ALA A 279 -10.94 -13.23 -15.93
N THR A 280 -12.02 -12.96 -16.64
CA THR A 280 -12.39 -11.60 -17.06
C THR A 280 -13.70 -11.10 -16.44
N VAL A 281 -14.50 -11.97 -15.86
CA VAL A 281 -15.79 -11.64 -15.23
C VAL A 281 -15.88 -12.28 -13.83
N TRP A 282 -16.57 -11.58 -12.92
CA TRP A 282 -16.63 -11.99 -11.52
C TRP A 282 -17.30 -13.36 -11.29
N ASN A 283 -18.24 -13.80 -12.15
CA ASN A 283 -18.90 -15.10 -12.04
C ASN A 283 -17.98 -16.30 -12.36
N GLU A 284 -16.80 -16.09 -12.92
CA GLU A 284 -15.76 -17.11 -13.08
C GLU A 284 -15.01 -17.35 -11.76
N ILE A 285 -15.08 -16.40 -10.85
CA ILE A 285 -14.37 -16.38 -9.56
C ILE A 285 -15.32 -16.70 -8.39
N ILE A 286 -16.49 -16.06 -8.39
CA ILE A 286 -17.52 -16.23 -7.35
C ILE A 286 -18.41 -17.42 -7.74
N LYS A 287 -18.43 -18.45 -6.91
CA LYS A 287 -19.30 -19.64 -7.11
C LYS A 287 -20.54 -19.56 -6.24
#